data_87e021ccd97b0fb2e0f82338e1caad2c
#
_entry.id   87e021ccd97b0fb2e0f82338e1caad2c
#
_cell.length_a   1.000
_cell.length_b   1.000
_cell.length_c   1.000
_cell.angle_alpha   90.00
_cell.angle_beta   90.00
_cell.angle_gamma   90.00
#
_symmetry.space_group_name_H-M   'P 1'
#
loop_
_entity.id
_entity.type
_entity.pdbx_description
1 polymer ?
#
loop_
_entity_poly.entity_id
_entity_poly.type
_entity_poly.pdbx_seq_one_letter_code
_entity_poly.pdbx_strand_id
1 'polypeptide(L)'
;MDLKPWKIRAENKVKEILTEVSDSLSFKTPVPIQDIIEQYVGDVNIVTRVDIDFPEGVSAFTTKDMNMGWLIVVNGRECTERQRFSMAHEFGHIVLPIKYANKVFCSTNVIGWDEKLCDQFAGDILMPENMVHALYKKNQYPLLGDVARAFKVSWAVAEIQLKKLGLPFRLNTG
;
A
#
# COMPACT_ATOMS: atom_id res chain seq x y z
N MET A 1 9.77 -4.26 22.02
CA MET A 1 10.38 -4.96 20.87
C MET A 1 10.86 -3.90 19.89
N ASP A 2 12.12 -3.91 19.50
CA ASP A 2 12.66 -2.94 18.53
C ASP A 2 12.13 -3.31 17.12
N LEU A 3 11.33 -2.44 16.53
CA LEU A 3 10.72 -2.65 15.21
C LEU A 3 11.68 -2.31 14.05
N LYS A 4 12.87 -1.77 14.31
CA LYS A 4 13.83 -1.36 13.27
C LYS A 4 14.17 -2.46 12.26
N PRO A 5 14.50 -3.71 12.69
CA PRO A 5 14.84 -4.76 11.73
C PRO A 5 13.69 -5.14 10.79
N TRP A 6 12.46 -5.09 11.27
CA TRP A 6 11.28 -5.41 10.47
C TRP A 6 10.93 -4.31 9.47
N LYS A 7 11.09 -3.05 9.87
CA LYS A 7 10.90 -1.89 8.97
C LYS A 7 11.86 -1.95 7.79
N ILE A 8 13.13 -2.24 8.05
CA ILE A 8 14.15 -2.42 7.00
C ILE A 8 13.76 -3.57 6.05
N ARG A 9 13.19 -4.66 6.59
CA ARG A 9 12.70 -5.77 5.75
C ARG A 9 11.54 -5.37 4.83
N ALA A 10 10.59 -4.59 5.33
CA ALA A 10 9.48 -4.08 4.50
C ALA A 10 10.00 -3.19 3.36
N GLU A 11 10.88 -2.25 3.66
CA GLU A 11 11.52 -1.38 2.67
C GLU A 11 12.31 -2.16 1.61
N ASN A 12 13.08 -3.17 2.04
CA ASN A 12 13.83 -4.03 1.13
C ASN A 12 12.90 -4.87 0.25
N LYS A 13 11.78 -5.37 0.83
CA LYS A 13 10.78 -6.13 0.05
C LYS A 13 10.11 -5.24 -1.01
N VAL A 14 9.79 -3.99 -0.69
CA VAL A 14 9.27 -3.04 -1.69
C VAL A 14 10.29 -2.81 -2.83
N LYS A 15 11.57 -2.60 -2.50
CA LYS A 15 12.62 -2.43 -3.51
C LYS A 15 12.77 -3.66 -4.39
N GLU A 16 12.77 -4.86 -3.81
CA GLU A 16 12.81 -6.14 -4.52
C GLU A 16 11.64 -6.25 -5.51
N ILE A 17 10.40 -6.06 -5.03
CA ILE A 17 9.19 -6.13 -5.86
C ILE A 17 9.25 -5.14 -7.02
N LEU A 18 9.52 -3.87 -6.73
CA LEU A 18 9.58 -2.84 -7.75
C LEU A 18 10.68 -3.09 -8.80
N THR A 19 11.80 -3.67 -8.40
CA THR A 19 12.88 -4.06 -9.32
C THR A 19 12.43 -5.21 -10.21
N GLU A 20 11.82 -6.25 -9.64
CA GLU A 20 11.41 -7.45 -10.37
C GLU A 20 10.34 -7.15 -11.43
N VAL A 21 9.38 -6.26 -11.12
CA VAL A 21 8.33 -5.89 -12.07
C VAL A 21 8.70 -4.72 -13.00
N SER A 22 9.87 -4.08 -12.81
CA SER A 22 10.27 -2.86 -13.55
C SER A 22 10.45 -3.07 -15.05
N ASP A 23 10.85 -4.26 -15.46
CA ASP A 23 11.12 -4.55 -16.88
C ASP A 23 9.82 -4.67 -17.71
N SER A 24 8.72 -4.91 -17.08
CA SER A 24 7.41 -5.13 -17.71
C SER A 24 6.39 -4.05 -17.42
N LEU A 25 6.54 -3.30 -16.31
CA LEU A 25 5.64 -2.21 -15.94
C LEU A 25 6.33 -0.85 -16.03
N SER A 26 5.75 0.05 -16.83
CA SER A 26 6.18 1.45 -16.84
C SER A 26 5.67 2.16 -15.58
N PHE A 27 6.58 2.44 -14.64
CA PHE A 27 6.21 3.17 -13.43
C PHE A 27 5.94 4.65 -13.73
N LYS A 28 4.66 4.99 -13.64
CA LYS A 28 4.14 6.36 -13.66
C LYS A 28 3.38 6.61 -12.37
N THR A 29 3.27 7.86 -11.97
CA THR A 29 2.34 8.25 -10.92
C THR A 29 0.92 8.33 -11.49
N PRO A 30 -0.08 7.74 -10.84
CA PRO A 30 0.01 6.91 -9.64
C PRO A 30 0.58 5.52 -9.95
N VAL A 31 1.26 4.93 -8.96
CA VAL A 31 1.78 3.55 -9.04
C VAL A 31 0.67 2.56 -9.39
N PRO A 32 0.82 1.68 -10.39
CA PRO A 32 -0.22 0.72 -10.80
C PRO A 32 -0.24 -0.49 -9.85
N ILE A 33 -0.74 -0.31 -8.65
CA ILE A 33 -0.63 -1.30 -7.56
C ILE A 33 -1.26 -2.64 -7.90
N GLN A 34 -2.42 -2.66 -8.58
CA GLN A 34 -3.06 -3.90 -8.98
C GLN A 34 -2.18 -4.70 -9.95
N ASP A 35 -1.65 -4.05 -10.99
CA ASP A 35 -0.79 -4.70 -11.97
C ASP A 35 0.48 -5.25 -11.32
N ILE A 36 1.04 -4.52 -10.33
CA ILE A 36 2.21 -4.97 -9.56
C ILE A 36 1.89 -6.26 -8.80
N ILE A 37 0.75 -6.30 -8.12
CA ILE A 37 0.35 -7.48 -7.35
C ILE A 37 0.13 -8.68 -8.27
N GLU A 38 -0.64 -8.50 -9.34
CA GLU A 38 -0.95 -9.56 -10.30
C GLU A 38 0.31 -10.12 -10.92
N GLN A 39 1.26 -9.28 -11.28
CA GLN A 39 2.51 -9.71 -11.87
C GLN A 39 3.46 -10.38 -10.87
N TYR A 40 3.61 -9.81 -9.68
CA TYR A 40 4.55 -10.33 -8.68
C TYR A 40 4.07 -11.63 -8.03
N VAL A 41 2.77 -11.74 -7.72
CA VAL A 41 2.19 -12.92 -7.07
C VAL A 41 1.85 -14.00 -8.09
N GLY A 42 1.46 -13.62 -9.29
CA GLY A 42 1.06 -14.51 -10.38
C GLY A 42 -0.31 -15.13 -10.17
N ASP A 43 -0.46 -15.94 -9.12
CA ASP A 43 -1.72 -16.63 -8.79
C ASP A 43 -2.51 -15.85 -7.73
N VAL A 44 -3.06 -14.71 -8.16
CA VAL A 44 -3.87 -13.82 -7.32
C VAL A 44 -5.09 -13.30 -8.09
N ASN A 45 -6.25 -13.28 -7.43
CA ASN A 45 -7.45 -12.62 -7.90
C ASN A 45 -7.74 -11.39 -7.03
N ILE A 46 -7.94 -10.23 -7.65
CA ILE A 46 -8.28 -8.99 -6.97
C ILE A 46 -9.66 -8.56 -7.40
N VAL A 47 -10.59 -8.46 -6.46
CA VAL A 47 -11.97 -8.08 -6.73
C VAL A 47 -12.41 -6.91 -5.86
N THR A 48 -13.03 -5.93 -6.48
CA THR A 48 -13.67 -4.82 -5.79
C THR A 48 -15.17 -5.11 -5.71
N ARG A 49 -15.73 -5.13 -4.51
CA ARG A 49 -17.11 -5.51 -4.24
C ARG A 49 -17.87 -4.38 -3.56
N VAL A 50 -19.08 -4.12 -4.03
CA VAL A 50 -20.02 -3.14 -3.45
C VAL A 50 -21.25 -3.80 -2.81
N ASP A 51 -21.42 -5.08 -3.08
CA ASP A 51 -22.57 -5.91 -2.68
C ASP A 51 -22.29 -6.76 -1.42
N ILE A 52 -21.06 -6.71 -0.91
CA ILE A 52 -20.69 -7.39 0.34
C ILE A 52 -20.82 -6.40 1.49
N ASP A 53 -21.43 -6.82 2.58
CA ASP A 53 -21.42 -6.07 3.83
C ASP A 53 -20.11 -6.36 4.56
N PHE A 54 -19.15 -5.45 4.38
CA PHE A 54 -17.90 -5.49 5.14
C PHE A 54 -18.17 -5.19 6.61
N PRO A 55 -17.54 -5.90 7.55
CA PRO A 55 -17.60 -5.54 8.95
C PRO A 55 -17.12 -4.09 9.16
N GLU A 56 -17.61 -3.43 10.21
CA GLU A 56 -17.23 -2.07 10.54
C GLU A 56 -15.69 -1.94 10.65
N GLY A 57 -15.15 -0.96 9.94
CA GLY A 57 -13.72 -0.69 9.90
C GLY A 57 -12.89 -1.62 8.99
N VAL A 58 -13.49 -2.60 8.33
CA VAL A 58 -12.80 -3.46 7.37
C VAL A 58 -12.93 -2.90 5.97
N SER A 59 -11.80 -2.53 5.36
CA SER A 59 -11.72 -1.95 4.00
C SER A 59 -11.34 -2.97 2.92
N ALA A 60 -10.67 -4.05 3.33
CA ALA A 60 -10.30 -5.17 2.47
C ALA A 60 -10.00 -6.40 3.32
N PHE A 61 -9.88 -7.54 2.69
CA PHE A 61 -9.33 -8.74 3.30
C PHE A 61 -8.67 -9.64 2.26
N THR A 62 -7.74 -10.45 2.73
CA THR A 62 -7.04 -11.45 1.91
C THR A 62 -7.31 -12.84 2.43
N THR A 63 -7.47 -13.78 1.50
CA THR A 63 -7.57 -15.21 1.79
C THR A 63 -6.81 -16.02 0.76
N LYS A 64 -6.44 -17.25 1.11
CA LYS A 64 -5.79 -18.18 0.21
C LYS A 64 -6.63 -19.44 0.05
N ASP A 65 -7.00 -19.74 -1.19
CA ASP A 65 -7.63 -20.99 -1.57
C ASP A 65 -6.58 -21.97 -2.11
N MET A 66 -6.75 -23.27 -1.80
CA MET A 66 -5.80 -24.31 -2.23
C MET A 66 -5.76 -24.50 -3.75
N ASN A 67 -6.86 -24.19 -4.44
CA ASN A 67 -7.02 -24.42 -5.88
C ASN A 67 -6.99 -23.13 -6.70
N MET A 68 -7.35 -21.99 -6.10
CA MET A 68 -7.53 -20.70 -6.78
C MET A 68 -6.47 -19.66 -6.41
N GLY A 69 -5.49 -20.01 -5.58
CA GLY A 69 -4.43 -19.09 -5.18
C GLY A 69 -4.91 -18.04 -4.16
N TRP A 70 -4.34 -16.85 -4.25
CA TRP A 70 -4.69 -15.74 -3.39
C TRP A 70 -5.92 -14.98 -3.91
N LEU A 71 -6.77 -14.52 -2.99
CA LEU A 71 -7.89 -13.65 -3.26
C LEU A 71 -7.81 -12.42 -2.36
N ILE A 72 -7.75 -11.23 -2.96
CA ILE A 72 -7.88 -9.94 -2.27
C ILE A 72 -9.25 -9.36 -2.60
N VAL A 73 -10.07 -9.12 -1.58
CA VAL A 73 -11.39 -8.51 -1.71
C VAL A 73 -11.34 -7.10 -1.13
N VAL A 74 -11.68 -6.11 -1.94
CA VAL A 74 -11.64 -4.69 -1.59
C VAL A 74 -13.04 -4.11 -1.52
N ASN A 75 -13.32 -3.30 -0.51
CA ASN A 75 -14.59 -2.59 -0.35
C ASN A 75 -14.75 -1.49 -1.41
N GLY A 76 -15.59 -1.75 -2.39
CA GLY A 76 -15.85 -0.82 -3.49
C GLY A 76 -16.68 0.42 -3.12
N ARG A 77 -17.24 0.48 -1.90
CA ARG A 77 -17.97 1.66 -1.40
C ARG A 77 -17.03 2.77 -0.90
N GLU A 78 -15.74 2.47 -0.74
CA GLU A 78 -14.75 3.45 -0.29
C GLU A 78 -14.19 4.28 -1.45
N CYS A 79 -13.54 5.42 -1.14
CA CYS A 79 -12.88 6.23 -2.15
C CYS A 79 -11.67 5.50 -2.74
N THR A 80 -11.28 5.89 -3.94
CA THR A 80 -10.19 5.24 -4.70
C THR A 80 -8.89 5.19 -3.91
N GLU A 81 -8.54 6.25 -3.19
CA GLU A 81 -7.31 6.32 -2.39
C GLU A 81 -7.31 5.27 -1.28
N ARG A 82 -8.47 5.06 -0.65
CA ARG A 82 -8.64 4.05 0.40
C ARG A 82 -8.59 2.65 -0.18
N GLN A 83 -9.28 2.41 -1.29
CA GLN A 83 -9.24 1.10 -1.99
C GLN A 83 -7.81 0.72 -2.36
N ARG A 84 -7.04 1.66 -2.93
CA ARG A 84 -5.64 1.43 -3.30
C ARG A 84 -4.75 1.13 -2.10
N PHE A 85 -4.93 1.89 -1.00
CA PHE A 85 -4.18 1.66 0.22
C PHE A 85 -4.49 0.29 0.82
N SER A 86 -5.77 -0.07 0.90
CA SER A 86 -6.21 -1.37 1.42
C SER A 86 -5.68 -2.53 0.58
N MET A 87 -5.71 -2.41 -0.75
CA MET A 87 -5.13 -3.40 -1.67
C MET A 87 -3.63 -3.59 -1.44
N ALA A 88 -2.88 -2.50 -1.28
CA ALA A 88 -1.44 -2.55 -0.99
C ALA A 88 -1.14 -3.11 0.41
N HIS A 89 -1.99 -2.83 1.38
CA HIS A 89 -1.92 -3.38 2.73
C HIS A 89 -2.10 -4.91 2.73
N GLU A 90 -3.14 -5.40 2.05
CA GLU A 90 -3.39 -6.83 1.88
C GLU A 90 -2.24 -7.54 1.13
N PHE A 91 -1.66 -6.85 0.15
CA PHE A 91 -0.44 -7.34 -0.52
C PHE A 91 0.72 -7.48 0.48
N GLY A 92 0.87 -6.55 1.42
CA GLY A 92 1.83 -6.66 2.53
C GLY A 92 1.66 -7.95 3.31
N HIS A 93 0.43 -8.36 3.60
CA HIS A 93 0.14 -9.62 4.28
C HIS A 93 0.57 -10.85 3.46
N ILE A 94 0.56 -10.79 2.14
CA ILE A 94 0.98 -11.89 1.28
C ILE A 94 2.51 -12.02 1.23
N VAL A 95 3.23 -10.91 1.14
CA VAL A 95 4.67 -10.94 0.80
C VAL A 95 5.61 -10.74 1.98
N LEU A 96 5.12 -10.20 3.10
CA LEU A 96 5.95 -10.03 4.28
C LEU A 96 6.02 -11.31 5.11
N PRO A 97 7.15 -11.62 5.76
CA PRO A 97 7.32 -12.80 6.59
C PRO A 97 6.65 -12.62 7.96
N ILE A 98 5.37 -12.31 7.96
CA ILE A 98 4.54 -12.20 9.15
C ILE A 98 3.80 -13.52 9.37
N LYS A 99 3.62 -13.91 10.64
CA LYS A 99 2.87 -15.12 10.94
C LYS A 99 1.39 -14.89 10.64
N TYR A 100 0.92 -15.46 9.53
CA TYR A 100 -0.50 -15.62 9.32
C TYR A 100 -1.08 -16.50 10.44
N ALA A 101 -1.75 -15.90 11.40
CA ALA A 101 -2.78 -16.65 12.09
C ALA A 101 -3.93 -16.75 11.08
N ASN A 102 -4.37 -17.96 10.72
CA ASN A 102 -5.45 -18.30 9.77
C ASN A 102 -6.72 -17.42 9.93
N LYS A 103 -6.59 -16.12 9.80
CA LYS A 103 -7.66 -15.15 9.99
C LYS A 103 -8.10 -14.63 8.64
N VAL A 104 -9.29 -15.02 8.25
CA VAL A 104 -10.00 -14.56 7.06
C VAL A 104 -10.29 -13.05 7.09
N PHE A 105 -10.02 -12.36 8.21
CA PHE A 105 -10.29 -10.93 8.36
C PHE A 105 -9.15 -10.25 9.11
N CYS A 106 -8.49 -9.30 8.47
CA CYS A 106 -7.75 -8.26 9.16
C CYS A 106 -8.75 -7.34 9.86
N SER A 107 -9.08 -7.68 11.08
CA SER A 107 -9.94 -6.84 11.91
C SER A 107 -9.13 -5.64 12.39
N THR A 108 -9.62 -4.44 12.10
CA THR A 108 -9.05 -3.14 12.43
C THR A 108 -8.82 -2.88 13.93
N ASN A 109 -9.23 -3.78 14.80
CA ASN A 109 -9.18 -3.59 16.26
C ASN A 109 -8.00 -4.29 16.95
N VAL A 110 -7.16 -5.05 16.23
CA VAL A 110 -5.93 -5.60 16.77
C VAL A 110 -4.77 -4.81 16.16
N ILE A 111 -4.41 -3.70 16.77
CA ILE A 111 -3.20 -2.95 16.42
C ILE A 111 -1.99 -3.81 16.82
N GLY A 112 -1.78 -4.87 16.04
CA GLY A 112 -0.56 -5.66 16.11
C GLY A 112 0.59 -4.93 15.41
N TRP A 113 1.83 -5.31 15.72
CA TRP A 113 2.98 -4.81 14.99
C TRP A 113 2.93 -5.21 13.50
N ASP A 114 2.25 -6.31 13.18
CA ASP A 114 2.05 -6.84 11.82
C ASP A 114 1.24 -5.87 10.95
N GLU A 115 0.14 -5.33 11.48
CA GLU A 115 -0.71 -4.35 10.80
C GLU A 115 0.07 -3.06 10.50
N LYS A 116 0.83 -2.56 11.48
CA LYS A 116 1.68 -1.38 11.28
C LYS A 116 2.75 -1.61 10.22
N LEU A 117 3.24 -2.82 10.10
CA LEU A 117 4.21 -3.18 9.08
C LEU A 117 3.58 -3.22 7.69
N CYS A 118 2.36 -3.75 7.57
CA CYS A 118 1.59 -3.73 6.34
C CYS A 118 1.19 -2.30 5.95
N ASP A 119 0.81 -1.45 6.91
CA ASP A 119 0.56 -0.02 6.67
C ASP A 119 1.80 0.70 6.12
N GLN A 120 2.96 0.45 6.71
CA GLN A 120 4.21 1.02 6.23
C GLN A 120 4.53 0.52 4.83
N PHE A 121 4.43 -0.79 4.60
CA PHE A 121 4.64 -1.40 3.28
C PHE A 121 3.71 -0.78 2.24
N ALA A 122 2.42 -0.62 2.56
CA ALA A 122 1.44 0.00 1.68
C ALA A 122 1.82 1.45 1.31
N GLY A 123 2.23 2.23 2.29
CA GLY A 123 2.72 3.59 2.03
C GLY A 123 3.97 3.60 1.14
N ASP A 124 4.93 2.73 1.41
CA ASP A 124 6.20 2.68 0.69
C ASP A 124 6.03 2.23 -0.77
N ILE A 125 5.16 1.24 -1.03
CA ILE A 125 4.93 0.76 -2.40
C ILE A 125 4.07 1.71 -3.23
N LEU A 126 3.13 2.44 -2.61
CA LEU A 126 2.32 3.44 -3.29
C LEU A 126 3.04 4.75 -3.54
N MET A 127 4.05 5.07 -2.72
CA MET A 127 4.87 6.26 -2.81
C MET A 127 6.36 5.90 -2.74
N PRO A 128 6.91 5.21 -3.77
CA PRO A 128 8.31 4.82 -3.80
C PRO A 128 9.24 6.03 -3.69
N GLU A 129 10.26 5.93 -2.85
CA GLU A 129 11.19 7.03 -2.53
C GLU A 129 11.76 7.70 -3.78
N ASN A 130 12.21 6.93 -4.76
CA ASN A 130 12.76 7.45 -6.02
C ASN A 130 11.73 8.26 -6.83
N MET A 131 10.46 7.86 -6.82
CA MET A 131 9.38 8.57 -7.53
C MET A 131 9.00 9.86 -6.78
N VAL A 132 8.98 9.83 -5.44
CA VAL A 132 8.76 11.03 -4.63
C VAL A 132 9.89 12.03 -4.86
N HIS A 133 11.15 11.61 -4.81
CA HIS A 133 12.29 12.47 -5.12
C HIS A 133 12.26 13.02 -6.57
N ALA A 134 11.79 12.25 -7.54
CA ALA A 134 11.63 12.73 -8.92
C ALA A 134 10.57 13.85 -9.02
N LEU A 135 9.50 13.79 -8.22
CA LEU A 135 8.52 14.88 -8.11
C LEU A 135 9.16 16.13 -7.50
N TYR A 136 9.98 15.98 -6.46
CA TYR A 136 10.66 17.09 -5.77
C TYR A 136 11.75 17.77 -6.63
N LYS A 137 12.34 17.07 -7.59
CA LYS A 137 13.22 17.72 -8.58
C LYS A 137 12.50 18.77 -9.43
N LYS A 138 11.18 18.63 -9.61
CA LYS A 138 10.34 19.58 -10.37
C LYS A 138 9.77 20.67 -9.47
N ASN A 139 9.49 20.39 -8.21
CA ASN A 139 8.97 21.34 -7.23
C ASN A 139 9.48 20.95 -5.84
N GLN A 140 10.43 21.74 -5.32
CA GLN A 140 11.09 21.45 -4.04
C GLN A 140 10.20 21.69 -2.80
N TYR A 141 9.08 22.37 -2.96
CA TYR A 141 8.16 22.67 -1.85
C TYR A 141 6.69 22.57 -2.31
N PRO A 142 6.23 21.37 -2.66
CA PRO A 142 4.88 21.17 -3.17
C PRO A 142 3.80 21.34 -2.10
N LEU A 143 2.56 21.57 -2.54
CA LEU A 143 1.39 21.41 -1.67
C LEU A 143 1.16 19.91 -1.35
N LEU A 144 0.83 19.62 -0.10
CA LEU A 144 0.53 18.25 0.34
C LEU A 144 -0.56 17.59 -0.53
N GLY A 145 -1.62 18.33 -0.83
CA GLY A 145 -2.72 17.86 -1.67
C GLY A 145 -2.29 17.55 -3.12
N ASP A 146 -1.31 18.27 -3.66
CA ASP A 146 -0.80 17.96 -5.01
C ASP A 146 0.02 16.68 -5.02
N VAL A 147 0.81 16.42 -3.98
CA VAL A 147 1.53 15.17 -3.80
C VAL A 147 0.54 14.01 -3.63
N ALA A 148 -0.44 14.15 -2.75
CA ALA A 148 -1.46 13.14 -2.51
C ALA A 148 -2.21 12.79 -3.81
N ARG A 149 -2.59 13.81 -4.59
CA ARG A 149 -3.27 13.64 -5.88
C ARG A 149 -2.38 12.95 -6.92
N ALA A 150 -1.11 13.32 -7.01
CA ALA A 150 -0.17 12.70 -7.96
C ALA A 150 -0.02 11.20 -7.72
N PHE A 151 0.07 10.77 -6.47
CA PHE A 151 0.21 9.36 -6.11
C PHE A 151 -1.13 8.63 -5.91
N LYS A 152 -2.27 9.34 -5.95
CA LYS A 152 -3.61 8.82 -5.60
C LYS A 152 -3.61 8.11 -4.25
N VAL A 153 -3.18 8.84 -3.23
CA VAL A 153 -3.20 8.43 -1.82
C VAL A 153 -3.91 9.49 -0.98
N SER A 154 -4.32 9.12 0.24
CA SER A 154 -4.89 10.10 1.17
C SER A 154 -3.85 11.12 1.62
N TRP A 155 -4.29 12.30 2.08
CA TRP A 155 -3.40 13.30 2.66
C TRP A 155 -2.60 12.75 3.83
N ALA A 156 -3.22 11.92 4.67
CA ALA A 156 -2.55 11.29 5.80
C ALA A 156 -1.37 10.39 5.35
N VAL A 157 -1.58 9.57 4.34
CA VAL A 157 -0.52 8.71 3.77
C VAL A 157 0.59 9.57 3.17
N ALA A 158 0.24 10.60 2.38
CA ALA A 158 1.23 11.50 1.79
C ALA A 158 2.06 12.22 2.87
N GLU A 159 1.41 12.74 3.90
CA GLU A 159 2.08 13.42 5.02
C GLU A 159 3.05 12.49 5.77
N ILE A 160 2.62 11.27 6.10
CA ILE A 160 3.45 10.27 6.78
C ILE A 160 4.68 9.94 5.95
N GLN A 161 4.52 9.70 4.65
CA GLN A 161 5.62 9.37 3.77
C GLN A 161 6.59 10.54 3.57
N LEU A 162 6.10 11.76 3.38
CA LEU A 162 6.97 12.92 3.25
C LEU A 162 7.76 13.19 4.53
N LYS A 163 7.13 13.07 5.70
CA LYS A 163 7.82 13.17 6.99
C LYS A 163 8.87 12.07 7.18
N LYS A 164 8.56 10.83 6.78
CA LYS A 164 9.50 9.70 6.81
C LYS A 164 10.75 9.98 5.96
N LEU A 165 10.56 10.58 4.78
CA LEU A 165 11.65 10.94 3.86
C LEU A 165 12.36 12.25 4.21
N GLY A 166 11.91 12.97 5.23
CA GLY A 166 12.47 14.27 5.61
C GLY A 166 12.24 15.37 4.57
N LEU A 167 11.20 15.25 3.75
CA LEU A 167 10.91 16.17 2.66
C LEU A 167 9.90 17.26 3.09
N PRO A 168 10.21 18.56 2.84
CA PRO A 168 9.32 19.65 3.22
C PRO A 168 8.10 19.74 2.30
N PHE A 169 6.96 20.17 2.83
CA PHE A 169 5.73 20.43 2.07
C PHE A 169 4.94 21.59 2.67
N ARG A 170 4.06 22.16 1.87
CA ARG A 170 3.09 23.18 2.31
C ARG A 170 1.75 22.52 2.58
N LEU A 171 1.06 22.94 3.63
CA LEU A 171 -0.34 22.58 3.84
C LEU A 171 -1.22 23.34 2.85
N ASN A 172 -2.28 22.70 2.40
CA ASN A 172 -3.33 23.39 1.65
C ASN A 172 -4.02 24.34 2.62
N THR A 173 -3.86 25.64 2.42
CA THR A 173 -4.68 26.64 3.11
C THR A 173 -6.06 26.57 2.50
N GLY A 174 -7.06 26.29 3.34
CA GLY A 174 -8.47 26.29 2.96
C GLY A 174 -8.95 27.66 2.47
#